data_7604703ea49aa692063df7d437b511d8
#
_entry.id   7604703ea49aa692063df7d437b511d8
#
_cell.length_a   1.000
_cell.length_b   1.000
_cell.length_c   1.000
_cell.angle_alpha   90.00
_cell.angle_beta   90.00
_cell.angle_gamma   90.00
#
_symmetry.space_group_name_H-M   'P 1'
#
loop_
_entity.id
_entity.type
_entity.pdbx_description
1 polymer ?
#
loop_
_entity_poly.entity_id
_entity_poly.type
_entity_poly.pdbx_seq_one_letter_code
_entity_poly.pdbx_strand_id
1 'polypeptide(L)'
;MSDDIRALTAEVASDPSSLAFLDLAEALRLRGQLEVAEKVALNGLGRYPHLPAAHDMYARVLADRGNFQHAFDEWDMTVRLEPRHLGALKGLGFLYYQAGDHGQALHHLEAAWREAPTDEGLHGAIVRLRELLSEAREAPPALDAAPSGEPDQLPEPAPAAGAITPFGGADS
;
A
#
# COMPACT_ATOMS: atom_id res chain seq x y z
N MET A 1 -24.45 17.78 6.53
CA MET A 1 -23.52 16.93 5.75
C MET A 1 -23.19 17.47 4.35
N SER A 2 -24.12 17.89 3.48
CA SER A 2 -23.77 18.58 2.22
C SER A 2 -23.25 20.00 2.47
N ASP A 3 -23.74 20.61 3.54
CA ASP A 3 -23.35 21.98 3.92
C ASP A 3 -21.93 22.02 4.47
N ASP A 4 -21.47 20.97 5.15
CA ASP A 4 -20.10 20.86 5.68
C ASP A 4 -19.05 20.87 4.57
N ILE A 5 -19.26 20.05 3.50
CA ILE A 5 -18.31 20.05 2.35
C ILE A 5 -18.31 21.41 1.64
N ARG A 6 -19.48 22.05 1.52
CA ARG A 6 -19.56 23.38 0.90
C ARG A 6 -18.81 24.42 1.73
N ALA A 7 -18.97 24.37 3.07
CA ALA A 7 -18.27 25.26 3.98
C ALA A 7 -16.75 25.05 3.93
N LEU A 8 -16.28 23.78 4.01
CA LEU A 8 -14.87 23.42 3.91
C LEU A 8 -14.28 23.81 2.55
N THR A 9 -15.04 23.61 1.46
CA THR A 9 -14.61 24.04 0.12
C THR A 9 -14.43 25.55 0.03
N ALA A 10 -15.36 26.30 0.61
CA ALA A 10 -15.28 27.78 0.65
C ALA A 10 -14.09 28.23 1.51
N GLU A 11 -13.83 27.56 2.63
CA GLU A 11 -12.69 27.86 3.51
C GLU A 11 -11.36 27.61 2.77
N VAL A 12 -11.18 26.44 2.18
CA VAL A 12 -9.96 26.11 1.41
C VAL A 12 -9.77 27.06 0.23
N ALA A 13 -10.87 27.53 -0.39
CA ALA A 13 -10.80 28.49 -1.50
C ALA A 13 -10.43 29.89 -1.02
N SER A 14 -10.93 30.33 0.15
CA SER A 14 -10.67 31.66 0.70
C SER A 14 -9.33 31.76 1.42
N ASP A 15 -8.91 30.68 2.09
CA ASP A 15 -7.61 30.57 2.74
C ASP A 15 -6.91 29.27 2.33
N PRO A 16 -6.15 29.32 1.24
CA PRO A 16 -5.35 28.18 0.80
C PRO A 16 -4.28 27.73 1.80
N SER A 17 -3.96 28.50 2.83
CA SER A 17 -3.06 28.13 3.92
C SER A 17 -3.78 27.46 5.10
N SER A 18 -5.10 27.36 5.07
CA SER A 18 -5.88 26.60 6.06
C SER A 18 -5.60 25.11 5.96
N LEU A 19 -5.54 24.42 7.11
CA LEU A 19 -5.49 22.97 7.16
C LEU A 19 -6.86 22.32 6.91
N ALA A 20 -7.90 23.09 6.63
CA ALA A 20 -9.24 22.60 6.30
C ALA A 20 -9.26 21.64 5.10
N PHE A 21 -8.20 21.60 4.28
CA PHE A 21 -8.06 20.60 3.23
C PHE A 21 -8.05 19.16 3.77
N LEU A 22 -7.56 18.93 5.00
CA LEU A 22 -7.57 17.61 5.64
C LEU A 22 -9.01 17.15 5.89
N ASP A 23 -9.82 18.03 6.49
CA ASP A 23 -11.23 17.73 6.76
C ASP A 23 -12.04 17.61 5.47
N LEU A 24 -11.74 18.45 4.46
CA LEU A 24 -12.39 18.38 3.16
C LEU A 24 -12.06 17.06 2.44
N ALA A 25 -10.80 16.68 2.40
CA ALA A 25 -10.37 15.42 1.79
C ALA A 25 -11.01 14.22 2.49
N GLU A 26 -11.05 14.22 3.82
CA GLU A 26 -11.70 13.16 4.60
C GLU A 26 -13.22 13.10 4.34
N ALA A 27 -13.91 14.23 4.35
CA ALA A 27 -15.34 14.29 4.06
C ALA A 27 -15.68 13.77 2.64
N LEU A 28 -14.83 14.08 1.66
CA LEU A 28 -14.96 13.61 0.28
C LEU A 28 -14.67 12.09 0.19
N ARG A 29 -13.61 11.63 0.86
CA ARG A 29 -13.22 10.21 0.93
C ARG A 29 -14.35 9.36 1.50
N LEU A 30 -14.93 9.75 2.64
CA LEU A 30 -16.03 9.06 3.31
C LEU A 30 -17.32 9.01 2.46
N ARG A 31 -17.45 9.88 1.46
CA ARG A 31 -18.54 9.87 0.47
C ARG A 31 -18.21 9.09 -0.80
N GLY A 32 -17.04 8.48 -0.87
CA GLY A 32 -16.60 7.77 -2.06
C GLY A 32 -16.23 8.68 -3.24
N GLN A 33 -16.12 9.99 -3.02
CA GLN A 33 -15.68 10.96 -4.04
C GLN A 33 -14.14 10.98 -4.14
N LEU A 34 -13.58 9.80 -4.39
CA LEU A 34 -12.15 9.53 -4.23
C LEU A 34 -11.25 10.35 -5.17
N GLU A 35 -11.71 10.61 -6.41
CA GLU A 35 -10.93 11.44 -7.36
C GLU A 35 -10.82 12.89 -6.90
N VAL A 36 -11.87 13.42 -6.28
CA VAL A 36 -11.86 14.80 -5.76
C VAL A 36 -11.06 14.85 -4.46
N ALA A 37 -11.24 13.86 -3.58
CA ALA A 37 -10.48 13.73 -2.34
C ALA A 37 -8.97 13.66 -2.63
N GLU A 38 -8.56 12.90 -3.65
CA GLU A 38 -7.16 12.79 -4.05
C GLU A 38 -6.59 14.14 -4.49
N LYS A 39 -7.29 14.87 -5.34
CA LYS A 39 -6.84 16.20 -5.78
C LYS A 39 -6.70 17.17 -4.61
N VAL A 40 -7.64 17.15 -3.66
CA VAL A 40 -7.58 17.99 -2.46
C VAL A 40 -6.40 17.60 -1.58
N ALA A 41 -6.22 16.31 -1.30
CA ALA A 41 -5.13 15.81 -0.48
C ALA A 41 -3.76 16.09 -1.12
N LEU A 42 -3.61 15.83 -2.42
CA LEU A 42 -2.36 16.07 -3.16
C LEU A 42 -2.00 17.57 -3.22
N ASN A 43 -2.99 18.45 -3.42
CA ASN A 43 -2.76 19.90 -3.39
C ASN A 43 -2.33 20.36 -1.98
N GLY A 44 -2.95 19.81 -0.93
CA GLY A 44 -2.57 20.09 0.45
C GLY A 44 -1.15 19.60 0.75
N LEU A 45 -0.82 18.37 0.35
CA LEU A 45 0.52 17.80 0.50
C LEU A 45 1.58 18.65 -0.23
N GLY A 46 1.29 19.14 -1.44
CA GLY A 46 2.19 20.03 -2.17
C GLY A 46 2.50 21.34 -1.44
N ARG A 47 1.59 21.81 -0.58
CA ARG A 47 1.80 23.01 0.27
C ARG A 47 2.50 22.68 1.58
N TYR A 48 2.23 21.50 2.13
CA TYR A 48 2.71 21.05 3.43
C TYR A 48 3.50 19.73 3.33
N PRO A 49 4.62 19.71 2.58
CA PRO A 49 5.36 18.47 2.30
C PRO A 49 6.04 17.84 3.52
N HIS A 50 6.01 18.52 4.67
CA HIS A 50 6.56 18.00 5.93
C HIS A 50 5.49 17.81 7.00
N LEU A 51 4.21 17.92 6.63
CA LEU A 51 3.10 17.71 7.56
C LEU A 51 2.70 16.22 7.55
N PRO A 52 2.91 15.46 8.65
CA PRO A 52 2.55 14.03 8.71
C PRO A 52 1.09 13.77 8.35
N ALA A 53 0.17 14.61 8.84
CA ALA A 53 -1.25 14.48 8.57
C ALA A 53 -1.62 14.65 7.08
N ALA A 54 -0.83 15.41 6.30
CA ALA A 54 -1.06 15.56 4.86
C ALA A 54 -0.67 14.28 4.11
N HIS A 55 0.46 13.66 4.46
CA HIS A 55 0.88 12.36 3.94
C HIS A 55 -0.12 11.26 4.32
N ASP A 56 -0.53 11.19 5.59
CA ASP A 56 -1.53 10.21 6.05
C ASP A 56 -2.86 10.36 5.30
N MET A 57 -3.36 11.58 5.14
CA MET A 57 -4.60 11.83 4.41
C MET A 57 -4.49 11.37 2.95
N TYR A 58 -3.39 11.68 2.29
CA TYR A 58 -3.18 11.26 0.90
C TYR A 58 -3.07 9.75 0.80
N ALA A 59 -2.31 9.11 1.71
CA ALA A 59 -2.18 7.64 1.78
C ALA A 59 -3.54 6.94 1.96
N ARG A 60 -4.41 7.45 2.82
CA ARG A 60 -5.76 6.90 3.05
C ARG A 60 -6.62 6.96 1.79
N VAL A 61 -6.58 8.05 1.06
CA VAL A 61 -7.29 8.20 -0.21
C VAL A 61 -6.73 7.23 -1.26
N LEU A 62 -5.40 7.10 -1.35
CA LEU A 62 -4.74 6.16 -2.27
C LEU A 62 -5.11 4.71 -1.95
N ALA A 63 -5.15 4.34 -0.67
CA ALA A 63 -5.55 3.00 -0.22
C ALA A 63 -7.00 2.69 -0.60
N ASP A 64 -7.93 3.63 -0.40
CA ASP A 64 -9.33 3.47 -0.79
C ASP A 64 -9.51 3.36 -2.31
N ARG A 65 -8.58 3.91 -3.09
CA ARG A 65 -8.51 3.75 -4.55
C ARG A 65 -7.82 2.46 -5.01
N GLY A 66 -7.31 1.66 -4.07
CA GLY A 66 -6.56 0.44 -4.36
C GLY A 66 -5.11 0.68 -4.80
N ASN A 67 -4.60 1.91 -4.70
CA ASN A 67 -3.22 2.24 -5.03
C ASN A 67 -2.32 2.01 -3.82
N PHE A 68 -2.18 0.73 -3.44
CA PHE A 68 -1.51 0.32 -2.21
C PHE A 68 -0.01 0.65 -2.17
N GLN A 69 0.66 0.62 -3.33
CA GLN A 69 2.09 0.93 -3.38
C GLN A 69 2.35 2.40 -3.00
N HIS A 70 1.64 3.33 -3.61
CA HIS A 70 1.80 4.75 -3.27
C HIS A 70 1.26 5.06 -1.86
N ALA A 71 0.20 4.38 -1.41
CA ALA A 71 -0.26 4.51 -0.02
C ALA A 71 0.81 4.08 0.98
N PHE A 72 1.55 3.02 0.68
CA PHE A 72 2.69 2.56 1.48
C PHE A 72 3.78 3.63 1.57
N ASP A 73 4.18 4.20 0.44
CA ASP A 73 5.24 5.21 0.38
C ASP A 73 4.87 6.45 1.22
N GLU A 74 3.60 6.87 1.16
CA GLU A 74 3.10 8.02 1.92
C GLU A 74 3.00 7.72 3.43
N TRP A 75 2.54 6.53 3.82
CA TRP A 75 2.54 6.14 5.24
C TRP A 75 3.94 5.90 5.78
N ASP A 76 4.89 5.37 4.99
CA ASP A 76 6.30 5.28 5.37
C ASP A 76 6.89 6.67 5.62
N MET A 77 6.58 7.65 4.74
CA MET A 77 6.96 9.04 4.98
C MET A 77 6.32 9.59 6.24
N THR A 78 5.05 9.29 6.49
CA THR A 78 4.36 9.73 7.71
C THR A 78 5.07 9.24 8.97
N VAL A 79 5.44 7.96 9.06
CA VAL A 79 6.13 7.42 10.25
C VAL A 79 7.58 7.89 10.37
N ARG A 80 8.21 8.28 9.27
CA ARG A 80 9.54 8.95 9.32
C ARG A 80 9.45 10.35 9.92
N LEU A 81 8.39 11.09 9.61
CA LEU A 81 8.14 12.43 10.15
C LEU A 81 7.61 12.37 11.58
N GLU A 82 6.72 11.43 11.86
CA GLU A 82 6.06 11.21 13.15
C GLU A 82 5.96 9.70 13.45
N PRO A 83 6.96 9.12 14.15
CA PRO A 83 7.04 7.67 14.39
C PRO A 83 5.86 7.07 15.16
N ARG A 84 5.08 7.88 15.85
CA ARG A 84 3.93 7.48 16.66
C ARG A 84 2.58 7.83 16.02
N HIS A 85 2.58 8.18 14.72
CA HIS A 85 1.36 8.54 14.01
C HIS A 85 0.41 7.34 13.87
N LEU A 86 -0.66 7.33 14.66
CA LEU A 86 -1.60 6.20 14.80
C LEU A 86 -2.16 5.74 13.43
N GLY A 87 -2.61 6.69 12.60
CA GLY A 87 -3.19 6.41 11.28
C GLY A 87 -2.22 5.67 10.37
N ALA A 88 -0.99 6.16 10.28
CA ALA A 88 0.05 5.56 9.44
C ALA A 88 0.49 4.18 9.93
N LEU A 89 0.64 4.00 11.25
CA LEU A 89 0.94 2.69 11.84
C LEU A 89 -0.16 1.66 11.53
N LYS A 90 -1.43 2.06 11.63
CA LYS A 90 -2.57 1.20 11.25
C LYS A 90 -2.56 0.89 9.76
N GLY A 91 -2.30 1.90 8.93
CA GLY A 91 -2.24 1.77 7.47
C GLY A 91 -1.13 0.81 7.02
N LEU A 92 0.08 0.98 7.52
CA LEU A 92 1.20 0.07 7.23
C LEU A 92 0.91 -1.36 7.72
N GLY A 93 0.37 -1.50 8.93
CA GLY A 93 -0.04 -2.81 9.45
C GLY A 93 -1.05 -3.52 8.53
N PHE A 94 -2.03 -2.78 8.02
CA PHE A 94 -2.99 -3.30 7.04
C PHE A 94 -2.32 -3.72 5.73
N LEU A 95 -1.44 -2.90 5.17
CA LEU A 95 -0.77 -3.21 3.90
C LEU A 95 0.16 -4.42 4.02
N TYR A 96 0.92 -4.53 5.11
CA TYR A 96 1.74 -5.71 5.36
C TYR A 96 0.90 -6.97 5.53
N TYR A 97 -0.26 -6.86 6.22
CA TYR A 97 -1.20 -7.98 6.32
C TYR A 97 -1.70 -8.43 4.94
N GLN A 98 -2.09 -7.49 4.08
CA GLN A 98 -2.52 -7.77 2.71
C GLN A 98 -1.42 -8.41 1.85
N ALA A 99 -0.16 -8.04 2.10
CA ALA A 99 1.00 -8.62 1.44
C ALA A 99 1.40 -10.00 2.00
N GLY A 100 0.75 -10.49 3.07
CA GLY A 100 1.07 -11.75 3.74
C GLY A 100 2.28 -11.66 4.68
N ASP A 101 2.88 -10.48 4.84
CA ASP A 101 3.94 -10.27 5.83
C ASP A 101 3.35 -10.02 7.22
N HIS A 102 2.89 -11.11 7.83
CA HIS A 102 2.23 -11.08 9.14
C HIS A 102 3.17 -10.60 10.25
N GLY A 103 4.48 -10.77 10.09
CA GLY A 103 5.47 -10.30 11.06
C GLY A 103 5.55 -8.78 11.09
N GLN A 104 5.69 -8.14 9.94
CA GLN A 104 5.68 -6.68 9.83
C GLN A 104 4.31 -6.10 10.17
N ALA A 105 3.23 -6.75 9.75
CA ALA A 105 1.88 -6.34 10.13
C ALA A 105 1.73 -6.28 11.65
N LEU A 106 2.14 -7.34 12.37
CA LEU A 106 2.11 -7.39 13.83
C LEU A 106 2.95 -6.27 14.46
N HIS A 107 4.18 -6.05 13.96
CA HIS A 107 5.06 -4.99 14.45
C HIS A 107 4.38 -3.60 14.42
N HIS A 108 3.80 -3.23 13.28
CA HIS A 108 3.15 -1.94 13.12
C HIS A 108 1.85 -1.81 13.92
N LEU A 109 1.02 -2.89 13.98
CA LEU A 109 -0.21 -2.86 14.77
C LEU A 109 0.05 -2.83 16.27
N GLU A 110 1.10 -3.49 16.77
CA GLU A 110 1.52 -3.37 18.17
C GLU A 110 2.02 -1.96 18.51
N ALA A 111 2.72 -1.31 17.57
CA ALA A 111 3.09 0.10 17.71
C ALA A 111 1.85 1.00 17.77
N ALA A 112 0.88 0.77 16.88
CA ALA A 112 -0.39 1.49 16.88
C ALA A 112 -1.17 1.29 18.18
N TRP A 113 -1.18 0.06 18.72
CA TRP A 113 -1.88 -0.25 19.96
C TRP A 113 -1.29 0.45 21.19
N ARG A 114 0.02 0.69 21.21
CA ARG A 114 0.65 1.49 22.29
C ARG A 114 0.11 2.91 22.33
N GLU A 115 -0.28 3.47 21.17
CA GLU A 115 -0.87 4.81 21.05
C GLU A 115 -2.38 4.81 21.34
N ALA A 116 -3.07 3.70 21.10
CA ALA A 116 -4.51 3.55 21.30
C ALA A 116 -4.84 2.21 22.00
N PRO A 117 -4.50 2.05 23.29
CA PRO A 117 -4.64 0.76 23.98
C PRO A 117 -6.09 0.34 24.25
N THR A 118 -7.06 1.23 24.01
CA THR A 118 -8.49 0.94 24.15
C THR A 118 -9.16 0.59 22.81
N ASP A 119 -8.42 0.56 21.71
CA ASP A 119 -8.94 0.19 20.39
C ASP A 119 -9.11 -1.33 20.32
N GLU A 120 -10.33 -1.81 20.55
CA GLU A 120 -10.65 -3.25 20.53
C GLU A 120 -10.39 -3.88 19.14
N GLY A 121 -10.55 -3.10 18.07
CA GLY A 121 -10.25 -3.56 16.71
C GLY A 121 -8.77 -3.88 16.51
N LEU A 122 -7.87 -3.01 17.01
CA LEU A 122 -6.43 -3.26 17.01
C LEU A 122 -6.07 -4.49 17.85
N HIS A 123 -6.67 -4.61 19.05
CA HIS A 123 -6.42 -5.76 19.91
C HIS A 123 -6.81 -7.06 19.20
N GLY A 124 -8.00 -7.13 18.62
CA GLY A 124 -8.47 -8.30 17.88
C GLY A 124 -7.58 -8.67 16.70
N ALA A 125 -7.12 -7.67 15.93
CA ALA A 125 -6.20 -7.88 14.82
C ALA A 125 -4.83 -8.43 15.27
N ILE A 126 -4.29 -7.92 16.38
CA ILE A 126 -3.03 -8.40 16.97
C ILE A 126 -3.15 -9.85 17.44
N VAL A 127 -4.24 -10.18 18.14
CA VAL A 127 -4.50 -11.56 18.60
C VAL A 127 -4.53 -12.51 17.40
N ARG A 128 -5.30 -12.16 16.37
CA ARG A 128 -5.42 -12.97 15.15
C ARG A 128 -4.09 -13.16 14.42
N LEU A 129 -3.27 -12.11 14.32
CA LEU A 129 -1.94 -12.22 13.71
C LEU A 129 -0.99 -13.12 14.50
N ARG A 130 -1.03 -13.06 15.82
CA ARG A 130 -0.22 -13.95 16.67
C ARG A 130 -0.63 -15.42 16.51
N GLU A 131 -1.92 -15.69 16.40
CA GLU A 131 -2.44 -17.04 16.09
C GLU A 131 -1.91 -17.53 14.74
N LEU A 132 -2.04 -16.74 13.67
CA LEU A 132 -1.55 -17.10 12.34
C LEU A 132 -0.04 -17.37 12.32
N LEU A 133 0.73 -16.57 13.04
CA LEU A 133 2.19 -16.77 13.14
C LEU A 133 2.55 -18.01 13.95
N SER A 134 1.78 -18.38 14.98
CA SER A 134 2.00 -19.62 15.72
C SER A 134 1.64 -20.85 14.88
N GLU A 135 0.51 -20.83 14.19
CA GLU A 135 0.09 -21.89 13.26
C GLU A 135 1.12 -22.13 12.16
N ALA A 136 1.64 -21.04 11.56
CA ALA A 136 2.68 -21.13 10.54
C ALA A 136 4.00 -21.71 11.07
N ARG A 137 4.33 -21.47 12.32
CA ARG A 137 5.53 -22.02 12.97
C ARG A 137 5.40 -23.49 13.34
N GLU A 138 4.20 -23.94 13.65
CA GLU A 138 3.89 -25.32 14.04
C GLU A 138 3.60 -26.22 12.83
N ALA A 139 3.30 -25.62 11.66
CA ALA A 139 3.11 -26.37 10.42
C ALA A 139 4.41 -27.15 10.09
N PRO A 140 4.33 -28.48 9.88
CA PRO A 140 5.48 -29.24 9.46
C PRO A 140 6.00 -28.64 8.15
N PRO A 141 7.36 -28.60 7.93
CA PRO A 141 7.90 -28.14 6.67
C PRO A 141 7.23 -28.95 5.57
N ALA A 142 6.65 -28.24 4.59
CA ALA A 142 6.13 -28.90 3.41
C ALA A 142 7.25 -29.80 2.90
N LEU A 143 7.05 -31.11 3.01
CA LEU A 143 7.94 -32.07 2.37
C LEU A 143 7.95 -31.66 0.90
N ASP A 144 9.08 -31.11 0.46
CA ASP A 144 9.34 -30.92 -0.95
C ASP A 144 8.88 -32.21 -1.63
N ALA A 145 7.78 -32.14 -2.33
CA ALA A 145 7.43 -33.13 -3.30
C ALA A 145 8.55 -33.05 -4.34
N ALA A 146 9.61 -33.81 -4.08
CA ALA A 146 10.62 -34.06 -5.08
C ALA A 146 9.86 -34.47 -6.35
N PRO A 147 10.09 -33.84 -7.49
CA PRO A 147 9.56 -34.34 -8.71
C PRO A 147 10.20 -35.72 -8.92
N SER A 148 9.44 -36.78 -8.63
CA SER A 148 9.75 -38.13 -9.10
C SER A 148 9.56 -38.13 -10.63
N GLY A 149 10.50 -37.53 -11.31
CA GLY A 149 10.68 -37.55 -12.74
C GLY A 149 11.92 -38.36 -12.99
N GLU A 150 11.73 -39.57 -13.49
CA GLU A 150 12.77 -40.44 -13.99
C GLU A 150 13.69 -39.68 -14.97
N PRO A 151 15.03 -39.90 -14.92
CA PRO A 151 15.93 -39.39 -15.92
C PRO A 151 15.89 -40.32 -17.13
N ASP A 152 14.99 -40.10 -18.05
CA ASP A 152 15.15 -40.72 -19.37
C ASP A 152 14.65 -39.80 -20.49
N GLN A 153 15.54 -39.75 -21.51
CA GLN A 153 15.40 -39.17 -22.83
C GLN A 153 15.71 -37.68 -22.99
N LEU A 154 17.01 -37.47 -23.20
CA LEU A 154 17.51 -36.33 -23.98
C LEU A 154 16.86 -36.37 -25.37
N PRO A 155 16.20 -35.33 -25.86
CA PRO A 155 15.78 -35.26 -27.26
C PRO A 155 17.05 -35.16 -28.14
N GLU A 156 17.12 -36.04 -29.16
CA GLU A 156 18.15 -35.98 -30.19
C GLU A 156 18.20 -34.59 -30.87
N PRO A 157 19.40 -34.11 -31.25
CA PRO A 157 19.52 -32.83 -31.95
C PRO A 157 18.90 -32.95 -33.34
N ALA A 158 17.97 -32.05 -33.63
CA ALA A 158 17.37 -31.91 -34.96
C ALA A 158 18.45 -31.59 -36.01
N PRO A 159 18.35 -32.12 -37.23
CA PRO A 159 19.34 -31.91 -38.26
C PRO A 159 19.38 -30.46 -38.73
N ALA A 160 20.58 -29.96 -38.90
CA ALA A 160 20.86 -28.63 -39.41
C ALA A 160 20.24 -28.44 -40.80
N ALA A 161 19.28 -27.55 -40.90
CA ALA A 161 18.72 -27.11 -42.16
C ALA A 161 19.32 -25.78 -42.60
N GLY A 162 20.04 -25.82 -43.70
CA GLY A 162 19.99 -24.81 -44.75
C GLY A 162 20.71 -23.49 -44.49
N ALA A 163 21.85 -23.39 -45.10
CA ALA A 163 22.60 -22.17 -45.36
C ALA A 163 21.74 -21.06 -45.93
N ILE A 164 21.75 -19.89 -45.27
CA ILE A 164 21.26 -18.65 -45.84
C ILE A 164 22.36 -18.02 -46.69
N THR A 165 22.13 -17.93 -47.96
CA THR A 165 23.00 -17.20 -48.90
C THR A 165 22.89 -15.69 -48.64
N PRO A 166 24.02 -14.94 -48.73
CA PRO A 166 23.96 -13.50 -48.58
C PRO A 166 23.42 -12.84 -49.85
N PHE A 167 22.55 -11.90 -49.63
CA PHE A 167 22.01 -11.01 -50.69
C PHE A 167 23.13 -10.08 -51.11
N GLY A 168 23.69 -10.35 -52.32
CA GLY A 168 24.60 -9.46 -53.01
C GLY A 168 23.82 -8.29 -53.61
N GLY A 169 24.45 -7.15 -53.48
CA GLY A 169 23.93 -5.88 -53.93
C GLY A 169 24.08 -5.60 -55.38
N ALA A 170 23.79 -4.40 -55.66
CA ALA A 170 24.28 -3.49 -56.72
C ALA A 170 23.41 -3.27 -57.95
N ASP A 171 23.31 -2.02 -58.20
CA ASP A 171 23.32 -1.27 -59.45
C ASP A 171 22.01 -1.11 -60.26
N SER A 172 21.49 0.05 -60.23
CA SER A 172 21.51 1.15 -61.23
C SER A 172 20.45 2.19 -60.85
#